data_76f6671258df5bdf063e034f2e17dcbe
#
_entry.id   76f6671258df5bdf063e034f2e17dcbe
#
_cell.length_a   1.000
_cell.length_b   1.000
_cell.length_c   1.000
_cell.angle_alpha   90.00
_cell.angle_beta   90.00
_cell.angle_gamma   90.00
#
_symmetry.space_group_name_H-M   'P 1'
#
loop_
_entity.id
_entity.type
_entity.pdbx_description
1 polymer ?
#
loop_
_entity_poly.entity_id
_entity_poly.type
_entity_poly.pdbx_seq_one_letter_code
_entity_poly.pdbx_strand_id
1 'polypeptide(L)'
;MPPRFARRQWLAWALAVAGATTARDGLALPAKTLRFPRDHGSHPDLRTEWWYITGHAFADGRPWGFQVTFFRSRMDATQTMRSAFAAKQLLFAHAAITDVQGQKLLHDQRVARAGFGVAEASEADTAVRL
;
A
#
# COMPACT_ATOMS: atom_id res chain seq x y z
N MET A 1 -59.55 -5.98 -11.63
CA MET A 1 -58.98 -6.66 -10.46
C MET A 1 -57.51 -6.89 -10.70
N PRO A 2 -56.59 -6.36 -9.91
CA PRO A 2 -55.17 -6.63 -10.09
C PRO A 2 -54.82 -8.05 -9.58
N PRO A 3 -53.88 -8.78 -10.24
CA PRO A 3 -53.49 -10.12 -9.83
C PRO A 3 -52.83 -10.11 -8.47
N ARG A 4 -53.34 -10.94 -7.54
CA ARG A 4 -52.75 -11.19 -6.24
C ARG A 4 -51.56 -12.15 -6.40
N PHE A 5 -50.34 -11.62 -6.46
CA PHE A 5 -49.15 -12.47 -6.37
C PHE A 5 -49.07 -13.12 -4.98
N ALA A 6 -48.98 -14.46 -4.98
CA ALA A 6 -48.91 -15.22 -3.74
C ALA A 6 -47.58 -14.93 -3.02
N ARG A 7 -47.63 -14.79 -1.67
CA ARG A 7 -46.43 -14.55 -0.82
C ARG A 7 -45.26 -15.53 -1.09
N ARG A 8 -45.57 -16.74 -1.56
CA ARG A 8 -44.60 -17.76 -1.95
C ARG A 8 -43.75 -17.36 -3.17
N GLN A 9 -44.29 -16.58 -4.09
CA GLN A 9 -43.54 -16.12 -5.26
C GLN A 9 -42.51 -15.05 -4.91
N TRP A 10 -42.85 -14.16 -3.98
CA TRP A 10 -41.86 -13.19 -3.46
C TRP A 10 -40.70 -13.82 -2.74
N LEU A 11 -40.93 -14.88 -1.98
CA LEU A 11 -39.86 -15.62 -1.30
C LEU A 11 -38.96 -16.38 -2.30
N ALA A 12 -39.53 -16.92 -3.37
CA ALA A 12 -38.75 -17.57 -4.43
C ALA A 12 -37.85 -16.59 -5.20
N TRP A 13 -38.34 -15.36 -5.47
CA TRP A 13 -37.54 -14.31 -6.09
C TRP A 13 -36.46 -13.75 -5.16
N ALA A 14 -36.74 -13.63 -3.88
CA ALA A 14 -35.75 -13.19 -2.87
C ALA A 14 -34.59 -14.22 -2.72
N LEU A 15 -34.90 -15.52 -2.77
CA LEU A 15 -33.89 -16.59 -2.75
C LEU A 15 -33.05 -16.65 -4.04
N ALA A 16 -33.65 -16.35 -5.21
CA ALA A 16 -32.93 -16.33 -6.47
C ALA A 16 -31.95 -15.16 -6.58
N VAL A 17 -32.27 -14.01 -5.96
CA VAL A 17 -31.37 -12.85 -5.91
C VAL A 17 -30.23 -13.05 -4.91
N ALA A 18 -30.46 -13.74 -3.80
CA ALA A 18 -29.44 -14.05 -2.80
C ALA A 18 -28.38 -15.07 -3.29
N GLY A 19 -28.73 -15.91 -4.29
CA GLY A 19 -27.79 -16.90 -4.87
C GLY A 19 -26.87 -16.35 -5.96
N ALA A 20 -27.05 -15.09 -6.41
CA ALA A 20 -26.26 -14.46 -7.47
C ALA A 20 -25.12 -13.57 -6.95
N THR A 21 -24.78 -13.64 -5.67
CA THR A 21 -23.47 -13.13 -5.24
C THR A 21 -22.42 -14.10 -5.78
N THR A 22 -21.99 -13.89 -7.03
CA THR A 22 -20.73 -14.46 -7.50
C THR A 22 -19.69 -14.04 -6.47
N ALA A 23 -19.22 -15.00 -5.67
CA ALA A 23 -17.99 -14.81 -4.93
C ALA A 23 -16.97 -14.35 -5.99
N ARG A 24 -16.64 -13.06 -5.98
CA ARG A 24 -15.44 -12.61 -6.67
C ARG A 24 -14.34 -13.38 -5.98
N ASP A 25 -13.81 -14.38 -6.65
CA ASP A 25 -12.58 -15.01 -6.22
C ASP A 25 -11.64 -13.86 -5.89
N GLY A 26 -11.39 -13.67 -4.60
CA GLY A 26 -10.42 -12.68 -4.19
C GLY A 26 -9.16 -13.06 -4.96
N LEU A 27 -8.68 -12.15 -5.81
CA LEU A 27 -7.47 -12.38 -6.60
C LEU A 27 -6.29 -12.47 -5.62
N ALA A 28 -6.23 -13.60 -4.90
CA ALA A 28 -5.07 -13.94 -4.11
C ALA A 28 -3.89 -14.08 -5.08
N LEU A 29 -2.82 -13.38 -4.81
CA LEU A 29 -1.59 -13.55 -5.58
C LEU A 29 -1.14 -15.02 -5.44
N PRO A 30 -0.59 -15.61 -6.52
CA PRO A 30 -0.02 -16.95 -6.45
C PRO A 30 0.99 -17.05 -5.30
N ALA A 31 0.99 -18.18 -4.60
CA ALA A 31 1.98 -18.43 -3.57
C ALA A 31 3.39 -18.32 -4.15
N LYS A 32 4.24 -17.53 -3.51
CA LYS A 32 5.64 -17.30 -3.91
C LYS A 32 6.57 -17.73 -2.80
N THR A 33 7.61 -18.48 -3.15
CA THR A 33 8.71 -18.76 -2.21
C THR A 33 9.61 -17.54 -2.12
N LEU A 34 9.74 -16.98 -0.91
CA LEU A 34 10.61 -15.83 -0.65
C LEU A 34 12.09 -16.23 -0.73
N ARG A 35 12.90 -15.34 -1.29
CA ARG A 35 14.35 -15.47 -1.41
C ARG A 35 15.04 -14.24 -0.84
N PHE A 36 15.65 -14.38 0.31
CA PHE A 36 16.39 -13.29 0.94
C PHE A 36 17.86 -13.29 0.50
N PRO A 37 18.50 -12.10 0.36
CA PRO A 37 18.03 -10.77 0.69
C PRO A 37 17.14 -10.11 -0.38
N ARG A 38 17.00 -10.70 -1.59
CA ARG A 38 16.26 -10.13 -2.73
C ARG A 38 14.84 -9.65 -2.34
N ASP A 39 14.10 -10.47 -1.63
CA ASP A 39 12.70 -10.18 -1.29
C ASP A 39 12.55 -9.23 -0.09
N HIS A 40 13.64 -8.61 0.40
CA HIS A 40 13.60 -7.39 1.18
C HIS A 40 13.52 -6.13 0.30
N GLY A 41 13.89 -6.23 -0.96
CA GLY A 41 13.87 -5.15 -1.93
C GLY A 41 12.50 -4.90 -2.54
N SER A 42 12.48 -4.03 -3.54
CA SER A 42 11.27 -3.67 -4.27
C SER A 42 10.79 -4.77 -5.23
N HIS A 43 9.46 -4.87 -5.36
CA HIS A 43 8.78 -5.72 -6.33
C HIS A 43 7.94 -4.86 -7.27
N PRO A 44 8.51 -4.32 -8.35
CA PRO A 44 7.85 -3.32 -9.22
C PRO A 44 6.52 -3.76 -9.80
N ASP A 45 6.29 -5.07 -9.91
CA ASP A 45 5.03 -5.64 -10.41
C ASP A 45 3.88 -5.51 -9.41
N LEU A 46 4.17 -5.39 -8.13
CA LEU A 46 3.15 -5.13 -7.12
C LEU A 46 2.67 -3.69 -7.22
N ARG A 47 1.37 -3.51 -6.99
CA ARG A 47 0.75 -2.18 -7.07
C ARG A 47 1.27 -1.23 -6.00
N THR A 48 1.44 -1.73 -4.77
CA THR A 48 1.91 -0.93 -3.63
C THR A 48 2.76 -1.80 -2.72
N GLU A 49 3.85 -1.23 -2.23
CA GLU A 49 4.72 -1.80 -1.21
C GLU A 49 5.09 -0.73 -0.21
N TRP A 50 5.47 -1.12 0.98
CA TRP A 50 6.00 -0.22 1.98
C TRP A 50 7.04 -0.88 2.87
N TRP A 51 7.97 -0.09 3.36
CA TRP A 51 8.98 -0.44 4.34
C TRP A 51 8.87 0.54 5.49
N TYR A 52 8.96 0.07 6.70
CA TYR A 52 8.92 0.97 7.85
C TYR A 52 9.84 0.51 8.96
N ILE A 53 10.32 1.49 9.73
CA ILE A 53 11.03 1.29 10.98
C ILE A 53 10.28 2.13 12.01
N THR A 54 9.91 1.51 13.11
CA THR A 54 9.28 2.20 14.24
C THR A 54 9.94 1.75 15.54
N GLY A 55 10.00 2.63 16.50
CA GLY A 55 10.64 2.33 17.77
C GLY A 55 10.56 3.47 18.76
N HIS A 56 11.27 3.27 19.85
CA HIS A 56 11.47 4.29 20.86
C HIS A 56 12.96 4.37 21.26
N ALA A 57 13.36 5.51 21.76
CA ALA A 57 14.70 5.78 22.21
C ALA A 57 14.67 6.72 23.42
N PHE A 58 15.77 6.78 24.15
CA PHE A 58 15.98 7.76 25.20
C PHE A 58 17.12 8.68 24.76
N ALA A 59 16.89 9.99 24.85
CA ALA A 59 17.91 11.00 24.64
C ALA A 59 17.82 12.02 25.79
N ASP A 60 18.93 12.30 26.45
CA ASP A 60 19.00 13.18 27.60
C ASP A 60 18.00 12.84 28.71
N GLY A 61 17.81 11.53 28.96
CA GLY A 61 16.87 11.02 29.96
C GLY A 61 15.38 11.14 29.57
N ARG A 62 15.05 11.61 28.34
CA ARG A 62 13.67 11.78 27.84
C ARG A 62 13.30 10.67 26.87
N PRO A 63 12.08 10.12 26.97
CA PRO A 63 11.60 9.14 26.02
C PRO A 63 11.13 9.81 24.71
N TRP A 64 11.52 9.19 23.60
CA TRP A 64 11.13 9.58 22.24
C TRP A 64 10.59 8.38 21.48
N GLY A 65 9.51 8.58 20.74
CA GLY A 65 9.04 7.63 19.73
C GLY A 65 9.51 8.07 18.34
N PHE A 66 9.75 7.12 17.44
CA PHE A 66 10.04 7.46 16.04
C PHE A 66 9.40 6.47 15.08
N GLN A 67 9.12 6.94 13.90
CA GLN A 67 8.66 6.14 12.76
C GLN A 67 9.22 6.73 11.48
N VAL A 68 9.73 5.86 10.60
CA VAL A 68 10.07 6.20 9.23
C VAL A 68 9.40 5.18 8.33
N THR A 69 8.65 5.64 7.34
CA THR A 69 7.95 4.78 6.39
C THR A 69 8.24 5.24 4.97
N PHE A 70 8.56 4.30 4.11
CA PHE A 70 8.64 4.50 2.67
C PHE A 70 7.52 3.70 2.01
N PHE A 71 6.86 4.30 1.03
CA PHE A 71 5.88 3.66 0.18
C PHE A 71 6.34 3.73 -1.27
N ARG A 72 6.11 2.68 -2.00
CA ARG A 72 6.20 2.66 -3.45
C ARG A 72 4.84 2.34 -4.04
N SER A 73 4.43 3.11 -5.02
CA SER A 73 3.18 2.89 -5.75
C SER A 73 3.44 2.84 -7.25
N ARG A 74 2.98 1.78 -7.89
CA ARG A 74 2.99 1.62 -9.34
C ARG A 74 1.87 2.44 -9.96
N MET A 75 2.22 3.23 -10.97
CA MET A 75 1.28 4.08 -11.69
C MET A 75 0.83 3.38 -12.98
N ASP A 76 -0.25 2.61 -12.91
CA ASP A 76 -0.70 1.76 -14.03
C ASP A 76 -0.98 2.55 -15.31
N ALA A 77 -1.52 3.76 -15.19
CA ALA A 77 -1.83 4.63 -16.32
C ALA A 77 -0.61 5.04 -17.18
N THR A 78 0.59 4.97 -16.60
CA THR A 78 1.82 5.42 -17.28
C THR A 78 2.75 4.27 -17.68
N GLN A 79 2.42 3.01 -17.35
CA GLN A 79 3.30 1.87 -17.63
C GLN A 79 3.63 1.71 -19.12
N THR A 80 2.65 1.93 -19.99
CA THR A 80 2.80 1.78 -21.44
C THR A 80 3.43 3.00 -22.12
N MET A 81 3.61 4.10 -21.41
CA MET A 81 4.18 5.33 -21.96
C MET A 81 5.68 5.13 -22.24
N ARG A 82 6.11 5.54 -23.45
CA ARG A 82 7.52 5.45 -23.88
C ARG A 82 8.38 6.63 -23.40
N SER A 83 7.75 7.70 -22.92
CA SER A 83 8.46 8.88 -22.45
C SER A 83 9.35 8.55 -21.24
N ALA A 84 10.61 8.99 -21.27
CA ALA A 84 11.51 8.92 -20.12
C ALA A 84 10.96 9.74 -18.92
N PHE A 85 10.05 10.68 -19.19
CA PHE A 85 9.42 11.49 -18.15
C PHE A 85 8.14 10.84 -17.56
N ALA A 86 7.72 9.68 -18.05
CA ALA A 86 6.57 8.99 -17.48
C ALA A 86 6.86 8.54 -16.03
N ALA A 87 6.03 8.98 -15.10
CA ALA A 87 6.13 8.55 -13.70
C ALA A 87 5.56 7.14 -13.55
N LYS A 88 6.37 6.11 -13.79
CA LYS A 88 5.95 4.70 -13.69
C LYS A 88 5.82 4.23 -12.24
N GLN A 89 6.60 4.81 -11.35
CA GLN A 89 6.61 4.54 -9.92
C GLN A 89 6.64 5.88 -9.17
N LEU A 90 5.85 5.97 -8.11
CA LEU A 90 5.93 7.06 -7.14
C LEU A 90 6.46 6.50 -5.82
N LEU A 91 7.36 7.25 -5.19
CA LEU A 91 7.85 6.98 -3.85
C LEU A 91 7.37 8.08 -2.91
N PHE A 92 6.96 7.65 -1.72
CA PHE A 92 6.57 8.53 -0.62
C PHE A 92 7.45 8.18 0.57
N ALA A 93 7.90 9.19 1.29
CA ALA A 93 8.55 9.03 2.57
C ALA A 93 7.78 9.82 3.62
N HIS A 94 7.59 9.23 4.78
CA HIS A 94 7.02 9.86 5.96
C HIS A 94 7.92 9.57 7.15
N ALA A 95 8.36 10.62 7.84
CA ALA A 95 9.12 10.53 9.08
C ALA A 95 8.36 11.24 10.21
N ALA A 96 8.33 10.63 11.36
CA ALA A 96 7.72 11.20 12.56
C ALA A 96 8.56 10.95 13.79
N ILE A 97 8.63 11.96 14.66
CA ILE A 97 9.24 11.88 15.99
C ILE A 97 8.21 12.34 17.01
N THR A 98 7.99 11.54 18.04
CA THR A 98 7.09 11.85 19.14
C THR A 98 7.91 12.22 20.37
N ASP A 99 7.80 13.45 20.82
CA ASP A 99 8.22 13.84 22.19
C ASP A 99 7.14 13.36 23.17
N VAL A 100 7.41 12.22 23.82
CA VAL A 100 6.43 11.60 24.71
C VAL A 100 6.16 12.47 25.94
N GLN A 101 7.20 13.08 26.49
CA GLN A 101 7.09 13.95 27.67
C GLN A 101 6.43 15.28 27.34
N GLY A 102 6.79 15.87 26.21
CA GLY A 102 6.21 17.13 25.73
C GLY A 102 4.86 16.96 25.01
N GLN A 103 4.36 15.72 24.87
CA GLN A 103 3.12 15.38 24.16
C GLN A 103 3.03 16.01 22.76
N LYS A 104 4.15 15.99 22.03
CA LYS A 104 4.27 16.64 20.74
C LYS A 104 4.72 15.66 19.66
N LEU A 105 4.00 15.68 18.53
CA LEU A 105 4.38 14.97 17.31
C LEU A 105 5.01 15.96 16.31
N LEU A 106 6.22 15.65 15.87
CA LEU A 106 6.91 16.31 14.76
C LEU A 106 6.93 15.35 13.60
N HIS A 107 6.56 15.79 12.42
CA HIS A 107 6.58 14.94 11.23
C HIS A 107 6.91 15.76 9.98
N ASP A 108 7.43 15.06 8.97
CA ASP A 108 7.64 15.55 7.62
C ASP A 108 7.31 14.46 6.62
N GLN A 109 6.99 14.85 5.38
CA GLN A 109 6.70 13.93 4.31
C GLN A 109 7.22 14.45 2.98
N ARG A 110 7.61 13.51 2.13
CA ARG A 110 8.06 13.78 0.77
C ARG A 110 7.43 12.83 -0.21
N VAL A 111 7.28 13.28 -1.46
CA VAL A 111 6.85 12.46 -2.57
C VAL A 111 7.67 12.81 -3.80
N ALA A 112 8.11 11.79 -4.51
CA ALA A 112 8.81 11.95 -5.76
C ALA A 112 8.51 10.78 -6.71
N ARG A 113 8.65 11.02 -8.02
CA ARG A 113 8.68 9.92 -8.98
C ARG A 113 10.04 9.22 -8.93
N ALA A 114 10.05 7.92 -9.15
CA ALA A 114 11.28 7.16 -9.27
C ALA A 114 12.07 7.59 -10.51
N GLY A 115 13.38 7.51 -10.41
CA GLY A 115 14.33 7.83 -11.46
C GLY A 115 14.96 9.21 -11.37
N PHE A 116 15.83 9.51 -12.30
CA PHE A 116 16.61 10.77 -12.41
C PHE A 116 17.49 11.08 -11.19
N GLY A 117 17.82 10.06 -10.39
CA GLY A 117 18.58 10.25 -9.16
C GLY A 117 17.80 10.91 -8.02
N VAL A 118 16.49 11.18 -8.20
CA VAL A 118 15.64 11.85 -7.20
C VAL A 118 15.10 10.86 -6.19
N ALA A 119 14.53 9.76 -6.65
CA ALA A 119 13.96 8.72 -5.79
C ALA A 119 14.20 7.34 -6.37
N GLU A 120 14.46 6.37 -5.51
CA GLU A 120 14.79 5.00 -5.93
C GLU A 120 14.38 3.99 -4.85
N ALA A 121 13.89 2.83 -5.27
CA ALA A 121 13.72 1.66 -4.45
C ALA A 121 14.45 0.49 -5.13
N SER A 122 15.48 -0.04 -4.48
CA SER A 122 16.29 -1.14 -4.99
C SER A 122 15.47 -2.42 -5.11
N GLU A 123 15.71 -3.18 -6.18
CA GLU A 123 15.15 -4.52 -6.33
C GLU A 123 16.06 -5.62 -5.78
N ALA A 124 17.30 -5.30 -5.47
CA ALA A 124 18.30 -6.26 -5.01
C ALA A 124 18.36 -6.39 -3.49
N ASP A 125 18.07 -5.31 -2.79
CA ASP A 125 18.23 -5.19 -1.34
C ASP A 125 17.27 -4.16 -0.74
N THR A 126 17.33 -3.99 0.59
CA THR A 126 16.49 -3.04 1.33
C THR A 126 17.07 -1.62 1.24
N ALA A 127 17.13 -1.04 0.06
CA ALA A 127 17.57 0.33 -0.12
C ALA A 127 16.47 1.17 -0.79
N VAL A 128 15.95 2.14 -0.05
CA VAL A 128 14.98 3.12 -0.53
C VAL A 128 15.48 4.52 -0.18
N ARG A 129 15.42 5.44 -1.14
CA ARG A 129 15.80 6.84 -0.93
C ARG A 129 14.86 7.79 -1.65
N LEU A 130 14.72 8.95 -1.05
CA LEU A 130 14.02 10.13 -1.56
C LEU A 130 14.81 11.37 -1.23
#